data_544d9ca9ec6bb28d12e2cae98db5429d
#
_entry.id   544d9ca9ec6bb28d12e2cae98db5429d
#
_cell.length_a   1.000
_cell.length_b   1.000
_cell.length_c   1.000
_cell.angle_alpha   90.00
_cell.angle_beta   90.00
_cell.angle_gamma   90.00
#
_symmetry.space_group_name_H-M   'P 1'
#
loop_
_entity.id
_entity.type
_entity.pdbx_description
1 polymer ?
#
loop_
_entity_poly.entity_id
_entity_poly.type
_entity_poly.pdbx_seq_one_letter_code
_entity_poly.pdbx_strand_id
1 'polypeptide(L)'
;LVVNGVLSNRLQFGRFQKIKWPRHQIFIGKDADKDCLTPQMGVFWGWMKNIQFLSEAVSVEQAIKDSKRENSLEKVLYTPNRTRFLNDANRPQYHLIEPEKWMNEPHAPFFYNGYYHIFYQANLHAPIWDSIQWGHLASKDMVHWKDLPLALQSENGFYDELGCWSGSGLVDKDGVPRIYYTAGNNNRFPNQAVALAQPEDTEEDPLLKKWKKYSSLIKEQDIGWLGEFRDPFVWIEQDNYFMLVGTGDEHNGGGNAALYVSADGLNWESCGMLVDYDYEINQKCGHVWELPVLLPLRDDSGKIVCHIMMFCAC
;
A
#
# COMPACT_ATOMS: atom_id res chain seq x y z
N LEU A 1 -5.23 26.12 -4.76
CA LEU A 1 -5.88 24.88 -4.33
C LEU A 1 -5.22 24.42 -3.03
N VAL A 2 -6.04 24.17 -2.03
CA VAL A 2 -5.62 23.58 -0.76
C VAL A 2 -6.35 22.25 -0.62
N VAL A 3 -5.61 21.19 -0.37
CA VAL A 3 -6.14 19.83 -0.18
C VAL A 3 -5.67 19.34 1.19
N ASN A 4 -6.60 18.87 2.02
CA ASN A 4 -6.33 18.38 3.38
C ASN A 4 -5.47 19.34 4.23
N GLY A 5 -5.67 20.65 4.06
CA GLY A 5 -4.90 21.66 4.79
C GLY A 5 -3.49 21.95 4.24
N VAL A 6 -3.13 21.37 3.11
CA VAL A 6 -1.85 21.57 2.44
C VAL A 6 -2.05 22.32 1.13
N LEU A 7 -1.20 23.32 0.86
CA LEU A 7 -1.21 24.00 -0.43
C LEU A 7 -0.71 23.04 -1.52
N SER A 8 -1.62 22.53 -2.33
CA SER A 8 -1.30 21.60 -3.41
C SER A 8 -0.85 22.32 -4.68
N ASN A 9 -1.54 23.40 -5.04
CA ASN A 9 -1.22 24.13 -6.26
C ASN A 9 -1.57 25.62 -6.13
N ARG A 10 -0.74 26.49 -6.71
CA ARG A 10 -0.97 27.92 -6.82
C ARG A 10 -0.68 28.37 -8.25
N LEU A 11 -1.71 28.82 -8.95
CA LEU A 11 -1.55 29.51 -10.23
C LEU A 11 -1.66 30.99 -9.99
N GLN A 12 -0.67 31.75 -10.43
CA GLN A 12 -0.70 33.21 -10.40
C GLN A 12 -0.92 33.71 -11.82
N PHE A 13 -2.08 34.26 -12.04
CA PHE A 13 -2.38 34.94 -13.29
C PHE A 13 -1.99 36.40 -13.20
N GLY A 14 -1.62 36.99 -14.37
CA GLY A 14 -1.39 38.42 -14.47
C GLY A 14 -2.64 39.24 -14.11
N ARG A 15 -2.56 40.56 -14.10
CA ARG A 15 -3.69 41.45 -13.72
C ARG A 15 -4.91 41.15 -14.60
N PHE A 16 -5.96 40.59 -14.02
CA PHE A 16 -7.27 40.52 -14.63
C PHE A 16 -8.10 41.71 -14.22
N GLN A 17 -8.63 42.42 -15.20
CA GLN A 17 -9.58 43.52 -14.90
C GLN A 17 -10.98 42.99 -14.61
N LYS A 18 -11.34 41.82 -15.13
CA LYS A 18 -12.61 41.11 -14.90
C LYS A 18 -12.49 39.65 -15.23
N ILE A 19 -12.98 38.77 -14.34
CA ILE A 19 -13.19 37.37 -14.65
C ILE A 19 -14.48 37.27 -15.44
N LYS A 20 -14.39 36.81 -16.68
CA LYS A 20 -15.58 36.43 -17.46
C LYS A 20 -15.88 34.97 -17.13
N TRP A 21 -17.02 34.73 -16.53
CA TRP A 21 -17.50 33.37 -16.32
C TRP A 21 -17.67 32.68 -17.68
N PRO A 22 -17.19 31.42 -17.81
CA PRO A 22 -17.37 30.67 -19.03
C PRO A 22 -18.86 30.47 -19.30
N ARG A 23 -19.26 30.50 -20.56
CA ARG A 23 -20.63 30.17 -20.97
C ARG A 23 -20.97 28.68 -20.89
N HIS A 24 -19.97 27.86 -20.55
CA HIS A 24 -20.04 26.42 -20.44
C HIS A 24 -20.10 25.99 -18.99
N GLN A 25 -20.48 24.74 -18.78
CA GLN A 25 -20.50 24.12 -17.45
C GLN A 25 -19.10 24.13 -16.83
N ILE A 26 -19.05 24.40 -15.53
CA ILE A 26 -17.84 24.23 -14.75
C ILE A 26 -17.83 22.77 -14.27
N PHE A 27 -16.78 22.03 -14.62
CA PHE A 27 -16.56 20.67 -14.13
C PHE A 27 -15.68 20.71 -12.90
N ILE A 28 -16.12 20.00 -11.85
CA ILE A 28 -15.34 19.81 -10.62
C ILE A 28 -15.04 18.33 -10.51
N GLY A 29 -13.76 17.98 -10.41
CA GLY A 29 -13.34 16.59 -10.31
C GLY A 29 -13.34 15.82 -11.63
N LYS A 30 -13.42 16.50 -12.74
CA LYS A 30 -13.34 15.89 -14.08
C LYS A 30 -12.60 16.80 -15.04
N ASP A 31 -11.72 16.22 -15.83
CA ASP A 31 -11.14 16.92 -16.98
C ASP A 31 -12.20 17.17 -18.05
N ALA A 32 -12.19 18.38 -18.61
CA ALA A 32 -13.09 18.77 -19.66
C ALA A 32 -12.62 18.32 -21.06
N ASP A 33 -11.42 17.78 -21.17
CA ASP A 33 -10.84 17.34 -22.44
C ASP A 33 -11.60 16.11 -22.96
N LYS A 34 -12.21 16.27 -24.14
CA LYS A 34 -13.01 15.21 -24.77
C LYS A 34 -12.18 14.09 -25.37
N ASP A 35 -10.88 14.33 -25.55
CA ASP A 35 -9.97 13.41 -26.23
C ASP A 35 -9.19 12.51 -25.26
N CYS A 36 -9.53 12.51 -23.97
CA CYS A 36 -8.93 11.62 -23.00
C CYS A 36 -9.28 10.16 -23.33
N LEU A 37 -8.36 9.49 -24.01
CA LEU A 37 -8.50 8.08 -24.45
C LEU A 37 -8.54 7.08 -23.29
N THR A 38 -8.20 7.54 -22.10
CA THR A 38 -8.25 6.74 -20.86
C THR A 38 -9.28 7.35 -19.92
N PRO A 39 -10.49 6.77 -19.79
CA PRO A 39 -11.55 7.27 -18.90
C PRO A 39 -11.16 7.42 -17.44
N GLN A 40 -10.00 6.91 -17.07
CA GLN A 40 -9.47 6.86 -15.70
C GLN A 40 -8.55 8.04 -15.36
N MET A 41 -7.95 8.69 -16.35
CA MET A 41 -7.13 9.87 -16.15
C MET A 41 -7.97 11.15 -16.20
N GLY A 42 -7.67 12.11 -15.33
CA GLY A 42 -8.38 13.39 -15.29
C GLY A 42 -9.72 13.38 -14.56
N VAL A 43 -10.05 12.30 -13.85
CA VAL A 43 -11.26 12.22 -13.01
C VAL A 43 -10.84 12.18 -11.55
N PHE A 44 -11.43 13.07 -10.75
CA PHE A 44 -11.26 13.01 -9.30
C PHE A 44 -12.16 11.90 -8.73
N TRP A 45 -11.55 10.98 -8.01
CA TRP A 45 -12.23 9.93 -7.28
C TRP A 45 -12.07 10.19 -5.78
N GLY A 46 -13.16 10.47 -5.10
CA GLY A 46 -13.13 10.76 -3.68
C GLY A 46 -14.32 11.62 -3.24
N TRP A 47 -14.26 12.10 -2.02
CA TRP A 47 -15.25 12.98 -1.45
C TRP A 47 -14.77 14.41 -1.53
N MET A 48 -15.63 15.29 -2.06
CA MET A 48 -15.44 16.74 -2.03
C MET A 48 -16.44 17.34 -1.06
N LYS A 49 -15.95 18.17 -0.16
CA LYS A 49 -16.77 18.89 0.83
C LYS A 49 -16.41 20.37 0.81
N ASN A 50 -17.41 21.21 1.05
CA ASN A 50 -17.23 22.67 1.22
C ASN A 50 -16.54 23.36 0.05
N ILE A 51 -16.96 23.05 -1.17
CA ILE A 51 -16.48 23.76 -2.37
C ILE A 51 -17.02 25.17 -2.32
N GLN A 52 -16.14 26.17 -2.34
CA GLN A 52 -16.48 27.57 -2.25
C GLN A 52 -15.88 28.36 -3.40
N PHE A 53 -16.70 29.24 -3.98
CA PHE A 53 -16.25 30.27 -4.92
C PHE A 53 -16.32 31.60 -4.18
N LEU A 54 -15.19 32.20 -3.94
CA LEU A 54 -15.08 33.44 -3.20
C LEU A 54 -14.98 34.62 -4.16
N SER A 55 -15.66 35.72 -3.84
CA SER A 55 -15.61 36.96 -4.63
C SER A 55 -14.28 37.71 -4.47
N GLU A 56 -13.55 37.39 -3.41
CA GLU A 56 -12.26 38.00 -3.06
C GLU A 56 -11.21 36.92 -2.83
N ALA A 57 -9.94 37.29 -3.09
CA ALA A 57 -8.81 36.41 -2.80
C ALA A 57 -8.58 36.31 -1.29
N VAL A 58 -8.50 35.10 -0.76
CA VAL A 58 -8.07 34.86 0.62
C VAL A 58 -6.59 34.53 0.65
N SER A 59 -5.92 34.79 1.77
CA SER A 59 -4.54 34.37 1.94
C SER A 59 -4.43 32.84 2.00
N VAL A 60 -3.25 32.32 1.65
CA VAL A 60 -2.97 30.88 1.75
C VAL A 60 -3.12 30.40 3.19
N GLU A 61 -2.64 31.20 4.16
CA GLU A 61 -2.74 30.90 5.59
C GLU A 61 -4.20 30.82 6.06
N GLN A 62 -5.06 31.70 5.57
CA GLN A 62 -6.48 31.66 5.88
C GLN A 62 -7.16 30.44 5.26
N ALA A 63 -6.87 30.12 4.00
CA ALA A 63 -7.40 28.94 3.33
C ALA A 63 -6.98 27.64 4.03
N ILE A 64 -5.72 27.55 4.48
CA ILE A 64 -5.20 26.42 5.26
C ILE A 64 -5.92 26.35 6.62
N LYS A 65 -6.08 27.47 7.30
CA LYS A 65 -6.76 27.52 8.60
C LYS A 65 -8.22 27.07 8.50
N ASP A 66 -8.92 27.53 7.47
CA ASP A 66 -10.32 27.18 7.25
C ASP A 66 -10.47 25.69 6.91
N SER A 67 -9.55 25.13 6.10
CA SER A 67 -9.56 23.70 5.78
C SER A 67 -9.24 22.81 7.00
N LYS A 68 -8.32 23.22 7.88
CA LYS A 68 -7.97 22.47 9.10
C LYS A 68 -9.07 22.50 10.16
N ARG A 69 -9.87 23.55 10.21
CA ARG A 69 -10.96 23.68 11.17
C ARG A 69 -12.06 22.61 11.00
N GLU A 70 -12.14 22.02 9.81
CA GLU A 70 -13.12 20.99 9.49
C GLU A 70 -12.53 19.58 9.43
N ASN A 71 -11.20 19.44 9.46
CA ASN A 71 -10.48 18.16 9.36
C ASN A 71 -10.24 17.45 10.70
N SER A 72 -10.95 17.80 11.77
CA SER A 72 -11.05 16.93 12.95
C SER A 72 -11.98 15.74 12.67
N LEU A 73 -11.78 15.08 11.52
CA LEU A 73 -12.39 13.78 11.30
C LEU A 73 -11.59 12.81 12.16
N GLU A 74 -12.21 12.32 13.23
CA GLU A 74 -11.77 11.10 13.90
C GLU A 74 -11.45 10.09 12.81
N LYS A 75 -10.32 9.40 12.94
CA LYS A 75 -9.90 8.32 12.03
C LYS A 75 -11.01 7.27 12.06
N VAL A 76 -12.00 7.40 11.20
CA VAL A 76 -13.13 6.47 11.15
C VAL A 76 -12.57 5.15 10.67
N LEU A 77 -12.64 4.12 11.50
CA LEU A 77 -12.31 2.76 11.13
C LEU A 77 -13.33 2.29 10.08
N TYR A 78 -12.97 2.49 8.81
CA TYR A 78 -13.84 2.05 7.72
C TYR A 78 -13.82 0.53 7.62
N THR A 79 -15.01 -0.08 7.74
CA THR A 79 -15.23 -1.50 7.46
C THR A 79 -16.10 -1.62 6.22
N PRO A 80 -15.70 -2.37 5.19
CA PRO A 80 -16.50 -2.60 4.02
C PRO A 80 -17.86 -3.23 4.34
N ASN A 81 -18.92 -2.82 3.64
CA ASN A 81 -20.27 -3.35 3.80
C ASN A 81 -20.71 -4.16 2.58
N ARG A 82 -20.69 -5.49 2.71
CA ARG A 82 -21.10 -6.42 1.65
C ARG A 82 -22.61 -6.68 1.58
N THR A 83 -23.39 -6.20 2.56
CA THR A 83 -24.83 -6.51 2.63
C THR A 83 -25.60 -6.05 1.40
N ARG A 84 -25.16 -4.97 0.74
CA ARG A 84 -25.77 -4.48 -0.51
C ARG A 84 -25.63 -5.44 -1.69
N PHE A 85 -24.73 -6.44 -1.61
CA PHE A 85 -24.46 -7.41 -2.67
C PHE A 85 -25.02 -8.80 -2.38
N LEU A 86 -25.75 -9.00 -1.27
CA LEU A 86 -26.26 -10.32 -0.87
C LEU A 86 -27.20 -10.95 -1.90
N ASN A 87 -27.87 -10.15 -2.72
CA ASN A 87 -28.79 -10.61 -3.76
C ASN A 87 -28.21 -10.48 -5.18
N ASP A 88 -26.93 -10.21 -5.32
CA ASP A 88 -26.27 -10.16 -6.62
C ASP A 88 -25.89 -11.57 -7.05
N ALA A 89 -26.64 -12.10 -8.03
CA ALA A 89 -26.43 -13.47 -8.55
C ALA A 89 -25.09 -13.68 -9.26
N ASN A 90 -24.41 -12.60 -9.66
CA ASN A 90 -23.11 -12.66 -10.33
C ASN A 90 -21.93 -12.59 -9.34
N ARG A 91 -22.21 -12.33 -8.06
CA ARG A 91 -21.20 -12.18 -7.05
C ARG A 91 -21.04 -13.48 -6.24
N PRO A 92 -19.83 -14.05 -6.12
CA PRO A 92 -19.57 -15.18 -5.24
C PRO A 92 -19.98 -14.88 -3.79
N GLN A 93 -20.61 -15.85 -3.14
CA GLN A 93 -21.08 -15.74 -1.76
C GLN A 93 -20.11 -16.36 -0.75
N TYR A 94 -19.07 -17.01 -1.24
CA TYR A 94 -18.01 -17.64 -0.46
C TYR A 94 -16.66 -17.40 -1.15
N HIS A 95 -15.57 -17.70 -0.47
CA HIS A 95 -14.21 -17.33 -0.82
C HIS A 95 -13.94 -15.83 -0.69
N LEU A 96 -12.68 -15.49 -0.85
CA LEU A 96 -12.21 -14.12 -0.75
C LEU A 96 -12.46 -13.38 -2.06
N ILE A 97 -13.14 -12.26 -1.97
CA ILE A 97 -13.41 -11.35 -3.10
C ILE A 97 -13.37 -9.92 -2.58
N GLU A 98 -12.99 -8.98 -3.41
CA GLU A 98 -13.03 -7.56 -3.05
C GLU A 98 -14.41 -7.15 -2.54
N PRO A 99 -14.47 -6.26 -1.53
CA PRO A 99 -15.73 -5.72 -1.06
C PRO A 99 -16.36 -4.83 -2.13
N GLU A 100 -15.56 -4.01 -2.76
CA GLU A 100 -15.96 -3.10 -3.84
C GLU A 100 -14.74 -2.45 -4.51
N LYS A 101 -14.92 -1.95 -5.71
CA LYS A 101 -14.03 -1.09 -6.49
C LYS A 101 -12.74 -1.77 -6.90
N TRP A 102 -11.63 -1.65 -6.14
CA TRP A 102 -10.33 -2.17 -6.54
C TRP A 102 -9.71 -3.06 -5.49
N MET A 103 -9.17 -4.17 -5.92
CA MET A 103 -8.33 -5.08 -5.17
C MET A 103 -7.21 -5.58 -6.07
N ASN A 104 -5.97 -5.54 -5.57
CA ASN A 104 -4.87 -6.30 -6.14
C ASN A 104 -4.81 -7.69 -5.50
N GLU A 105 -3.64 -8.29 -5.49
CA GLU A 105 -3.36 -9.58 -4.87
C GLU A 105 -3.66 -9.59 -3.37
N PRO A 106 -4.10 -10.73 -2.83
CA PRO A 106 -4.06 -10.97 -1.39
C PRO A 106 -2.62 -11.22 -0.97
N HIS A 107 -2.24 -10.69 0.21
CA HIS A 107 -0.88 -10.83 0.75
C HIS A 107 -0.89 -10.91 2.28
N ALA A 108 0.30 -11.06 2.87
CA ALA A 108 0.53 -11.10 4.31
C ALA A 108 -0.36 -12.08 5.09
N PRO A 109 -0.56 -13.35 4.64
CA PRO A 109 -1.36 -14.30 5.38
C PRO A 109 -0.64 -14.78 6.64
N PHE A 110 -1.37 -14.85 7.76
CA PHE A 110 -0.91 -15.52 8.97
C PHE A 110 -2.08 -16.07 9.80
N PHE A 111 -1.77 -17.01 10.71
CA PHE A 111 -2.74 -17.52 11.67
C PHE A 111 -2.47 -16.94 13.06
N TYR A 112 -3.49 -16.35 13.65
CA TYR A 112 -3.40 -15.76 14.99
C TYR A 112 -4.72 -15.89 15.74
N ASN A 113 -4.65 -16.27 17.02
CA ASN A 113 -5.79 -16.36 17.94
C ASN A 113 -7.02 -17.10 17.37
N GLY A 114 -6.78 -18.23 16.66
CA GLY A 114 -7.85 -19.05 16.07
C GLY A 114 -8.44 -18.52 14.78
N TYR A 115 -7.83 -17.52 14.17
CA TYR A 115 -8.24 -16.95 12.88
C TYR A 115 -7.09 -16.94 11.88
N TYR A 116 -7.42 -17.23 10.63
CA TYR A 116 -6.59 -16.91 9.47
C TYR A 116 -6.83 -15.45 9.12
N HIS A 117 -5.78 -14.65 9.12
CA HIS A 117 -5.79 -13.28 8.67
C HIS A 117 -5.20 -13.18 7.28
N ILE A 118 -5.77 -12.34 6.42
CA ILE A 118 -5.24 -12.02 5.12
C ILE A 118 -5.53 -10.54 4.80
N PHE A 119 -4.63 -9.94 4.07
CA PHE A 119 -4.71 -8.55 3.67
C PHE A 119 -4.67 -8.44 2.15
N TYR A 120 -5.03 -7.28 1.64
CA TYR A 120 -4.99 -7.02 0.20
C TYR A 120 -4.83 -5.53 -0.05
N GLN A 121 -4.18 -5.16 -1.14
CA GLN A 121 -4.18 -3.79 -1.61
C GLN A 121 -5.61 -3.40 -2.03
N ALA A 122 -6.12 -2.31 -1.50
CA ALA A 122 -7.46 -1.83 -1.76
C ALA A 122 -7.47 -0.34 -2.15
N ASN A 123 -8.26 0.01 -3.14
CA ASN A 123 -8.74 1.36 -3.32
C ASN A 123 -10.26 1.37 -3.12
N LEU A 124 -10.73 1.91 -2.00
CA LEU A 124 -12.14 1.96 -1.66
C LEU A 124 -12.86 3.18 -2.27
N HIS A 125 -12.15 4.02 -2.99
CA HIS A 125 -12.69 5.23 -3.60
C HIS A 125 -13.00 5.04 -5.08
N ALA A 126 -12.17 4.27 -5.81
CA ALA A 126 -12.27 4.10 -7.25
C ALA A 126 -11.88 2.68 -7.71
N PRO A 127 -12.41 2.20 -8.86
CA PRO A 127 -12.02 0.91 -9.44
C PRO A 127 -10.72 1.04 -10.26
N ILE A 128 -9.70 1.64 -9.67
CA ILE A 128 -8.37 1.85 -10.28
C ILE A 128 -7.30 1.64 -9.21
N TRP A 129 -6.11 1.29 -9.64
CA TRP A 129 -4.93 1.29 -8.78
C TRP A 129 -4.48 2.72 -8.51
N ASP A 130 -4.72 3.21 -7.32
CA ASP A 130 -4.31 4.52 -6.80
C ASP A 130 -4.63 4.61 -5.31
N SER A 131 -3.91 5.45 -4.57
CA SER A 131 -4.19 5.73 -3.14
C SER A 131 -4.37 4.46 -2.32
N ILE A 132 -3.48 3.50 -2.54
CA ILE A 132 -3.60 2.14 -2.03
C ILE A 132 -3.52 2.09 -0.50
N GLN A 133 -4.41 1.30 0.05
CA GLN A 133 -4.55 1.00 1.47
C GLN A 133 -4.59 -0.52 1.67
N TRP A 134 -4.50 -1.00 2.89
CA TRP A 134 -4.65 -2.42 3.17
C TRP A 134 -6.04 -2.75 3.72
N GLY A 135 -6.82 -3.48 2.92
CA GLY A 135 -7.99 -4.19 3.40
C GLY A 135 -7.59 -5.36 4.28
N HIS A 136 -8.48 -5.78 5.18
CA HIS A 136 -8.22 -6.84 6.15
C HIS A 136 -9.40 -7.78 6.25
N LEU A 137 -9.15 -9.06 6.17
CA LEU A 137 -10.12 -10.13 6.31
C LEU A 137 -9.66 -11.16 7.32
N ALA A 138 -10.61 -11.73 8.06
CA ALA A 138 -10.34 -12.84 8.96
C ALA A 138 -11.33 -14.00 8.73
N SER A 139 -10.85 -15.23 8.90
CA SER A 139 -11.64 -16.46 8.75
C SER A 139 -11.22 -17.52 9.75
N LYS A 140 -12.14 -18.38 10.14
CA LYS A 140 -11.83 -19.59 10.94
C LYS A 140 -11.56 -20.81 10.07
N ASP A 141 -12.01 -20.80 8.82
CA ASP A 141 -12.05 -21.99 7.96
C ASP A 141 -11.49 -21.74 6.54
N MET A 142 -10.99 -20.53 6.26
CA MET A 142 -10.51 -20.05 4.95
C MET A 142 -11.57 -20.07 3.83
N VAL A 143 -12.82 -20.31 4.17
CA VAL A 143 -13.96 -20.31 3.23
C VAL A 143 -14.88 -19.12 3.49
N HIS A 144 -15.23 -18.92 4.77
CA HIS A 144 -16.09 -17.83 5.20
C HIS A 144 -15.27 -16.69 5.79
N TRP A 145 -15.20 -15.58 5.06
CA TRP A 145 -14.39 -14.43 5.39
C TRP A 145 -15.23 -13.29 5.96
N LYS A 146 -14.73 -12.67 7.00
CA LYS A 146 -15.29 -11.48 7.62
C LYS A 146 -14.42 -10.28 7.31
N ASP A 147 -15.03 -9.21 6.77
CA ASP A 147 -14.35 -7.94 6.62
C ASP A 147 -14.09 -7.31 7.98
N LEU A 148 -12.87 -6.82 8.14
CA LEU A 148 -12.43 -6.04 9.28
C LEU A 148 -12.14 -4.60 8.82
N PRO A 149 -11.94 -3.66 9.75
CA PRO A 149 -11.48 -2.33 9.38
C PRO A 149 -10.17 -2.37 8.58
N LEU A 150 -9.94 -1.35 7.74
CA LEU A 150 -8.66 -1.20 7.04
C LEU A 150 -7.51 -1.28 8.03
N ALA A 151 -6.53 -2.13 7.74
CA ALA A 151 -5.36 -2.28 8.58
C ALA A 151 -4.39 -1.11 8.43
N LEU A 152 -4.11 -0.71 7.17
CA LEU A 152 -3.20 0.37 6.86
C LEU A 152 -3.88 1.40 5.96
N GLN A 153 -3.61 2.66 6.23
CA GLN A 153 -4.01 3.81 5.43
C GLN A 153 -2.81 4.72 5.22
N SER A 154 -2.67 5.30 4.03
CA SER A 154 -1.65 6.30 3.78
C SER A 154 -1.83 7.53 4.66
N GLU A 155 -0.73 8.15 5.06
CA GLU A 155 -0.75 9.33 5.93
C GLU A 155 0.13 10.44 5.36
N ASN A 156 -0.45 11.66 5.27
CA ASN A 156 0.29 12.83 4.85
C ASN A 156 1.50 13.09 5.78
N GLY A 157 2.66 13.29 5.20
CA GLY A 157 3.90 13.53 5.95
C GLY A 157 4.57 12.27 6.43
N PHE A 158 4.01 11.08 6.20
CA PHE A 158 4.62 9.79 6.45
C PHE A 158 5.27 9.23 5.18
N TYR A 159 6.04 8.13 5.29
CA TYR A 159 6.72 7.52 4.13
C TYR A 159 5.77 6.89 3.11
N ASP A 160 4.53 6.66 3.50
CA ASP A 160 3.48 6.05 2.68
C ASP A 160 2.43 7.05 2.16
N GLU A 161 2.80 8.30 1.97
CA GLU A 161 1.88 9.34 1.48
C GLU A 161 1.15 8.95 0.19
N LEU A 162 1.81 8.21 -0.70
CA LEU A 162 1.25 7.75 -1.96
C LEU A 162 0.41 6.48 -1.80
N GLY A 163 0.74 5.65 -0.82
CA GLY A 163 0.02 4.42 -0.54
C GLY A 163 0.80 3.42 0.30
N CYS A 164 0.07 2.51 0.92
CA CYS A 164 0.61 1.32 1.56
C CYS A 164 0.54 0.19 0.52
N TRP A 165 1.69 -0.15 -0.10
CA TRP A 165 1.75 -1.16 -1.15
C TRP A 165 2.05 -2.54 -0.57
N SER A 166 2.25 -3.54 -1.41
CA SER A 166 2.36 -4.94 -1.01
C SER A 166 3.47 -5.23 -0.01
N GLY A 167 3.36 -6.38 0.62
CA GLY A 167 4.29 -6.86 1.61
C GLY A 167 3.88 -8.19 2.21
N SER A 168 4.38 -8.50 3.40
CA SER A 168 4.12 -9.76 4.09
C SER A 168 3.79 -9.58 5.55
N GLY A 169 3.27 -10.63 6.16
CA GLY A 169 2.97 -10.68 7.59
C GLY A 169 3.45 -11.98 8.22
N LEU A 170 3.77 -11.91 9.48
CA LEU A 170 4.09 -13.06 10.32
C LEU A 170 3.69 -12.82 11.78
N VAL A 171 3.64 -13.88 12.55
CA VAL A 171 3.64 -13.81 14.01
C VAL A 171 5.09 -13.99 14.46
N ASP A 172 5.62 -13.00 15.18
CA ASP A 172 7.01 -13.00 15.60
C ASP A 172 7.32 -14.02 16.72
N LYS A 173 8.57 -14.06 17.16
CA LYS A 173 9.05 -15.00 18.20
C LYS A 173 8.39 -14.79 19.57
N ASP A 174 7.89 -13.59 19.81
CA ASP A 174 7.18 -13.21 21.05
C ASP A 174 5.66 -13.39 20.92
N GLY A 175 5.20 -13.93 19.81
CA GLY A 175 3.78 -14.15 19.51
C GLY A 175 3.04 -12.88 19.05
N VAL A 176 3.73 -11.83 18.66
CA VAL A 176 3.14 -10.58 18.20
C VAL A 176 3.03 -10.57 16.66
N PRO A 177 1.85 -10.33 16.09
CA PRO A 177 1.70 -10.17 14.65
C PRO A 177 2.43 -8.93 14.15
N ARG A 178 3.15 -9.06 13.04
CA ARG A 178 3.84 -7.96 12.35
C ARG A 178 3.50 -7.94 10.87
N ILE A 179 3.33 -6.75 10.34
CA ILE A 179 3.19 -6.49 8.89
C ILE A 179 4.39 -5.68 8.45
N TYR A 180 5.09 -6.18 7.44
CA TYR A 180 6.12 -5.46 6.70
C TYR A 180 5.55 -5.10 5.34
N TYR A 181 5.57 -3.82 4.99
CA TYR A 181 4.92 -3.35 3.78
C TYR A 181 5.77 -2.32 3.04
N THR A 182 5.48 -2.13 1.78
CA THR A 182 6.09 -1.08 0.98
C THR A 182 5.38 0.24 1.24
N ALA A 183 6.12 1.21 1.74
CA ALA A 183 5.67 2.59 1.89
C ALA A 183 5.99 3.38 0.61
N GLY A 184 4.97 3.66 -0.21
CA GLY A 184 5.11 4.37 -1.48
C GLY A 184 5.06 5.88 -1.30
N ASN A 185 6.04 6.60 -1.89
CA ASN A 185 6.07 8.05 -1.87
C ASN A 185 6.76 8.64 -3.11
N ASN A 186 5.98 9.07 -4.09
CA ASN A 186 6.50 9.65 -5.33
C ASN A 186 7.04 11.08 -5.19
N ASN A 187 6.80 11.73 -4.06
CA ASN A 187 7.21 13.12 -3.85
C ASN A 187 8.59 13.23 -3.20
N ARG A 188 9.15 12.12 -2.77
CA ARG A 188 10.44 12.07 -2.07
C ARG A 188 11.31 10.99 -2.69
N PHE A 189 12.58 11.27 -2.70
CA PHE A 189 13.58 10.24 -2.98
C PHE A 189 14.17 9.75 -1.63
N PRO A 190 14.26 8.46 -1.38
CA PRO A 190 13.74 7.35 -2.19
C PRO A 190 12.20 7.33 -2.20
N ASN A 191 11.60 6.86 -3.30
CA ASN A 191 10.16 6.83 -3.48
C ASN A 191 9.49 5.56 -2.94
N GLN A 192 10.26 4.59 -2.51
CA GLN A 192 9.83 3.34 -1.90
C GLN A 192 10.68 3.06 -0.65
N ALA A 193 10.07 2.45 0.35
CA ALA A 193 10.76 2.05 1.56
C ALA A 193 10.03 0.86 2.20
N VAL A 194 10.73 0.04 2.95
CA VAL A 194 10.08 -0.96 3.81
C VAL A 194 9.70 -0.33 5.12
N ALA A 195 8.45 -0.49 5.52
CA ALA A 195 7.92 -0.03 6.79
C ALA A 195 7.26 -1.17 7.58
N LEU A 196 7.05 -0.95 8.87
CA LEU A 196 6.47 -1.91 9.80
C LEU A 196 5.16 -1.38 10.38
N ALA A 197 4.20 -2.28 10.55
CA ALA A 197 3.04 -2.06 11.41
C ALA A 197 2.82 -3.25 12.36
N GLN A 198 2.28 -2.95 13.54
CA GLN A 198 1.91 -3.93 14.56
C GLN A 198 0.51 -3.62 15.08
N PRO A 199 -0.24 -4.60 15.62
CA PRO A 199 -1.49 -4.32 16.32
C PRO A 199 -1.29 -3.31 17.45
N GLU A 200 -2.24 -2.42 17.66
CA GLU A 200 -2.21 -1.48 18.80
C GLU A 200 -2.38 -2.23 20.12
N ASP A 201 -3.22 -3.26 20.13
CA ASP A 201 -3.51 -4.08 21.29
C ASP A 201 -3.89 -5.50 20.83
N THR A 202 -3.25 -6.51 21.39
CA THR A 202 -3.54 -7.93 21.07
C THR A 202 -4.43 -8.60 22.10
N GLU A 203 -4.55 -8.05 23.28
CA GLU A 203 -5.37 -8.60 24.38
C GLU A 203 -6.83 -8.15 24.25
N GLU A 204 -7.05 -6.85 24.05
CA GLU A 204 -8.40 -6.28 23.94
C GLU A 204 -8.96 -6.37 22.51
N ASP A 205 -8.10 -6.53 21.49
CA ASP A 205 -8.50 -6.65 20.07
C ASP A 205 -8.03 -7.97 19.43
N PRO A 206 -8.66 -9.10 19.76
CA PRO A 206 -8.25 -10.42 19.27
C PRO A 206 -8.41 -10.60 17.74
N LEU A 207 -9.10 -9.69 17.06
CA LEU A 207 -9.25 -9.67 15.61
C LEU A 207 -8.33 -8.68 14.93
N LEU A 208 -7.46 -8.00 15.66
CA LEU A 208 -6.43 -7.10 15.12
C LEU A 208 -7.02 -6.01 14.21
N LYS A 209 -8.05 -5.32 14.68
CA LYS A 209 -8.76 -4.29 13.91
C LYS A 209 -8.01 -2.96 13.83
N LYS A 210 -7.07 -2.74 14.77
CA LYS A 210 -6.31 -1.50 14.88
C LYS A 210 -4.83 -1.78 14.77
N TRP A 211 -4.17 -1.02 13.90
CA TRP A 211 -2.76 -1.15 13.60
C TRP A 211 -2.03 0.17 13.80
N LYS A 212 -0.87 0.09 14.39
CA LYS A 212 0.06 1.19 14.56
C LYS A 212 1.21 1.05 13.57
N LYS A 213 1.44 2.07 12.78
CA LYS A 213 2.58 2.15 11.88
C LYS A 213 3.81 2.70 12.60
N TYR A 214 4.95 2.18 12.21
CA TYR A 214 6.26 2.65 12.64
C TYR A 214 6.96 3.38 11.49
N SER A 215 8.08 4.06 11.78
CA SER A 215 8.91 4.66 10.73
C SER A 215 9.46 3.58 9.78
N SER A 216 9.94 4.03 8.60
CA SER A 216 10.59 3.11 7.66
C SER A 216 11.79 2.42 8.29
N LEU A 217 11.88 1.10 8.05
CA LEU A 217 12.99 0.26 8.52
C LEU A 217 14.15 0.29 7.54
N ILE A 218 13.87 0.15 6.25
CA ILE A 218 14.86 0.11 5.18
C ILE A 218 14.43 1.06 4.08
N LYS A 219 15.38 1.83 3.58
CA LYS A 219 15.23 2.70 2.44
C LYS A 219 15.99 2.16 1.25
N GLU A 220 15.46 2.36 0.08
CA GLU A 220 16.04 1.93 -1.18
C GLU A 220 17.53 2.30 -1.33
N GLN A 221 17.89 3.53 -0.97
CA GLN A 221 19.27 4.02 -1.11
C GLN A 221 20.31 3.23 -0.32
N ASP A 222 19.90 2.42 0.66
CA ASP A 222 20.83 1.61 1.47
C ASP A 222 21.51 0.51 0.64
N ILE A 223 20.96 0.18 -0.53
CA ILE A 223 21.53 -0.81 -1.47
C ILE A 223 21.98 -0.20 -2.81
N GLY A 224 21.90 1.13 -2.95
CA GLY A 224 22.35 1.83 -4.15
C GLY A 224 21.42 1.79 -5.36
N TRP A 225 20.16 1.42 -5.18
CA TRP A 225 19.15 1.29 -6.23
C TRP A 225 18.29 2.53 -6.39
N LEU A 226 17.86 2.77 -7.62
CA LEU A 226 17.02 3.91 -7.96
C LEU A 226 15.63 3.45 -8.46
N GLY A 227 14.63 3.55 -7.60
CA GLY A 227 13.23 3.53 -8.01
C GLY A 227 12.46 2.23 -7.82
N GLU A 228 13.12 1.08 -7.73
CA GLU A 228 12.45 -0.23 -7.66
C GLU A 228 12.90 -1.03 -6.44
N PHE A 229 12.16 -0.88 -5.34
CA PHE A 229 12.46 -1.52 -4.06
C PHE A 229 11.17 -1.76 -3.26
N ARG A 230 10.53 -2.92 -3.45
CA ARG A 230 9.20 -3.18 -2.90
C ARG A 230 8.91 -4.62 -2.54
N ASP A 231 7.77 -4.83 -1.92
CA ASP A 231 7.15 -6.12 -1.62
C ASP A 231 8.00 -6.98 -0.66
N PRO A 232 8.26 -6.49 0.56
CA PRO A 232 9.06 -7.24 1.51
C PRO A 232 8.39 -8.56 1.88
N PHE A 233 9.13 -9.66 1.77
CA PHE A 233 8.76 -10.98 2.26
C PHE A 233 9.64 -11.36 3.45
N VAL A 234 9.05 -11.52 4.62
CA VAL A 234 9.76 -11.79 5.87
C VAL A 234 9.43 -13.18 6.40
N TRP A 235 10.47 -13.92 6.81
CA TRP A 235 10.32 -15.20 7.50
C TRP A 235 11.31 -15.34 8.66
N ILE A 236 11.07 -16.32 9.51
CA ILE A 236 11.96 -16.66 10.62
C ILE A 236 12.59 -18.03 10.35
N GLU A 237 13.90 -18.10 10.44
CA GLU A 237 14.66 -19.34 10.33
C GLU A 237 15.86 -19.30 11.29
N GLN A 238 16.10 -20.39 12.02
CA GLN A 238 17.22 -20.51 12.98
C GLN A 238 17.34 -19.30 13.93
N ASP A 239 16.20 -18.85 14.48
CA ASP A 239 16.10 -17.71 15.40
C ASP A 239 16.48 -16.34 14.81
N ASN A 240 16.69 -16.22 13.52
CA ASN A 240 16.86 -14.97 12.82
C ASN A 240 15.64 -14.65 11.95
N TYR A 241 15.39 -13.37 11.75
CA TYR A 241 14.49 -12.87 10.72
C TYR A 241 15.27 -12.66 9.44
N PHE A 242 14.70 -13.08 8.35
CA PHE A 242 15.19 -12.82 7.00
C PHE A 242 14.14 -12.04 6.22
N MET A 243 14.58 -11.21 5.31
CA MET A 243 13.70 -10.44 4.44
C MET A 243 14.24 -10.47 3.01
N LEU A 244 13.35 -10.73 2.05
CA LEU A 244 13.58 -10.44 0.65
C LEU A 244 12.79 -9.18 0.29
N VAL A 245 13.40 -8.30 -0.50
CA VAL A 245 12.73 -7.14 -1.08
C VAL A 245 12.95 -7.19 -2.58
N GLY A 246 11.86 -7.16 -3.32
CA GLY A 246 11.90 -7.16 -4.78
C GLY A 246 12.55 -5.90 -5.32
N THR A 247 13.41 -6.07 -6.30
CA THR A 247 14.17 -4.99 -6.92
C THR A 247 14.52 -5.33 -8.37
N GLY A 248 15.11 -4.41 -9.06
CA GLY A 248 15.63 -4.59 -10.40
C GLY A 248 17.02 -3.98 -10.53
N ASP A 249 17.90 -4.46 -11.43
CA ASP A 249 19.24 -3.93 -11.63
C ASP A 249 19.28 -2.91 -12.77
N GLU A 250 19.38 -1.64 -12.44
CA GLU A 250 19.46 -0.55 -13.42
C GLU A 250 20.71 -0.67 -14.32
N HIS A 251 21.83 -1.13 -13.76
CA HIS A 251 23.08 -1.23 -14.50
C HIS A 251 23.14 -2.44 -15.43
N ASN A 252 22.43 -3.48 -15.06
CA ASN A 252 22.47 -4.76 -15.74
C ASN A 252 21.11 -5.17 -16.33
N GLY A 253 20.05 -4.42 -16.06
CA GLY A 253 18.74 -4.54 -16.73
C GLY A 253 17.95 -5.79 -16.38
N GLY A 254 18.16 -6.38 -15.20
CA GLY A 254 17.46 -7.59 -14.75
C GLY A 254 16.86 -7.49 -13.37
N GLY A 255 15.74 -8.21 -13.14
CA GLY A 255 15.13 -8.33 -11.83
C GLY A 255 16.00 -9.11 -10.85
N ASN A 256 15.88 -8.80 -9.56
CA ASN A 256 16.56 -9.47 -8.45
C ASN A 256 15.74 -9.28 -7.15
N ALA A 257 16.22 -9.83 -6.05
CA ALA A 257 15.71 -9.55 -4.72
C ALA A 257 16.88 -9.22 -3.78
N ALA A 258 16.74 -8.16 -3.00
CA ALA A 258 17.70 -7.82 -1.96
C ALA A 258 17.40 -8.67 -0.72
N LEU A 259 18.46 -9.27 -0.13
CA LEU A 259 18.37 -10.10 1.06
C LEU A 259 18.88 -9.34 2.28
N TYR A 260 18.12 -9.42 3.34
CA TYR A 260 18.45 -8.83 4.64
C TYR A 260 18.29 -9.86 5.76
N VAL A 261 19.05 -9.67 6.83
CA VAL A 261 18.97 -10.45 8.07
C VAL A 261 18.79 -9.54 9.28
N SER A 262 18.07 -10.01 10.29
CA SER A 262 17.85 -9.28 11.55
C SER A 262 17.69 -10.26 12.71
N ALA A 263 18.18 -9.87 13.89
CA ALA A 263 17.97 -10.62 15.13
C ALA A 263 16.61 -10.31 15.79
N ASP A 264 16.07 -9.12 15.55
CA ASP A 264 14.88 -8.57 16.23
C ASP A 264 13.70 -8.22 15.29
N GLY A 265 13.94 -8.30 13.97
CA GLY A 265 12.96 -7.88 12.95
C GLY A 265 12.78 -6.37 12.84
N LEU A 266 13.62 -5.58 13.48
CA LEU A 266 13.59 -4.11 13.47
C LEU A 266 14.84 -3.51 12.85
N ASN A 267 15.99 -4.05 13.24
CA ASN A 267 17.30 -3.61 12.75
C ASN A 267 17.80 -4.62 11.71
N TRP A 268 17.99 -4.16 10.49
CA TRP A 268 18.26 -5.02 9.33
C TRP A 268 19.65 -4.77 8.77
N GLU A 269 20.37 -5.84 8.53
CA GLU A 269 21.68 -5.85 7.87
C GLU A 269 21.54 -6.42 6.47
N SER A 270 22.09 -5.72 5.47
CA SER A 270 22.08 -6.18 4.08
C SER A 270 23.03 -7.36 3.90
N CYS A 271 22.53 -8.42 3.26
CA CYS A 271 23.31 -9.56 2.80
C CYS A 271 23.64 -9.49 1.30
N GLY A 272 23.24 -8.39 0.63
CA GLY A 272 23.40 -8.22 -0.81
C GLY A 272 22.22 -8.74 -1.61
N MET A 273 22.46 -9.05 -2.88
CA MET A 273 21.42 -9.60 -3.76
C MET A 273 21.31 -11.11 -3.59
N LEU A 274 20.10 -11.63 -3.71
CA LEU A 274 19.81 -13.06 -3.55
C LEU A 274 20.48 -13.90 -4.63
N VAL A 275 20.50 -13.39 -5.85
CA VAL A 275 21.04 -14.11 -7.01
C VAL A 275 22.23 -13.33 -7.53
N ASP A 276 23.36 -14.05 -7.71
CA ASP A 276 24.50 -13.53 -8.44
C ASP A 276 24.08 -13.17 -9.86
N TYR A 277 24.60 -12.06 -10.33
CA TYR A 277 24.18 -11.50 -11.58
C TYR A 277 24.60 -12.38 -12.78
N ASP A 278 23.62 -12.89 -13.51
CA ASP A 278 23.76 -13.45 -14.84
C ASP A 278 22.86 -12.69 -15.81
N TYR A 279 23.48 -11.86 -16.64
CA TYR A 279 22.77 -10.97 -17.56
C TYR A 279 21.75 -11.72 -18.44
N GLU A 280 22.09 -12.89 -18.97
CA GLU A 280 21.21 -13.64 -19.87
C GLU A 280 20.01 -14.24 -19.13
N ILE A 281 20.19 -14.67 -17.91
CA ILE A 281 19.12 -15.24 -17.07
C ILE A 281 18.23 -14.13 -16.53
N ASN A 282 18.81 -13.10 -15.94
CA ASN A 282 18.05 -12.05 -15.26
C ASN A 282 17.20 -11.24 -16.22
N GLN A 283 17.66 -10.95 -17.44
CA GLN A 283 16.83 -10.28 -18.46
C GLN A 283 15.62 -11.12 -18.89
N LYS A 284 15.74 -12.44 -18.94
CA LYS A 284 14.63 -13.33 -19.28
C LYS A 284 13.57 -13.40 -18.18
N CYS A 285 13.96 -13.05 -16.97
CA CYS A 285 13.11 -13.07 -15.78
C CYS A 285 12.52 -11.67 -15.43
N GLY A 286 12.49 -10.74 -16.41
CA GLY A 286 11.94 -9.41 -16.22
C GLY A 286 12.94 -8.38 -15.68
N HIS A 287 12.53 -7.12 -15.64
CA HIS A 287 13.37 -6.01 -15.16
C HIS A 287 13.27 -5.80 -13.65
N VAL A 288 12.16 -6.20 -13.05
CA VAL A 288 11.89 -6.12 -11.62
C VAL A 288 11.24 -7.42 -11.17
N TRP A 289 11.62 -7.90 -9.99
CA TRP A 289 10.93 -9.01 -9.34
C TRP A 289 9.99 -8.48 -8.26
N GLU A 290 8.70 -8.51 -8.56
CA GLU A 290 7.67 -8.15 -7.60
C GLU A 290 7.23 -9.36 -6.77
N LEU A 291 6.73 -9.10 -5.56
CA LEU A 291 6.13 -10.11 -4.67
C LEU A 291 7.04 -11.34 -4.47
N PRO A 292 8.33 -11.17 -4.15
CA PRO A 292 9.20 -12.32 -3.93
C PRO A 292 8.72 -13.12 -2.72
N VAL A 293 8.65 -14.44 -2.88
CA VAL A 293 8.30 -15.40 -1.82
C VAL A 293 9.32 -16.52 -1.84
N LEU A 294 9.91 -16.84 -0.70
CA LEU A 294 10.85 -17.95 -0.55
C LEU A 294 10.28 -18.98 0.44
N LEU A 295 9.98 -20.17 -0.03
CA LEU A 295 9.38 -21.23 0.77
C LEU A 295 10.28 -22.46 0.86
N PRO A 296 10.52 -23.01 2.07
CA PRO A 296 11.24 -24.26 2.23
C PRO A 296 10.36 -25.44 1.80
N LEU A 297 10.86 -26.28 0.92
CA LEU A 297 10.31 -27.60 0.69
C LEU A 297 10.91 -28.60 1.67
N ARG A 298 10.02 -29.37 2.28
CA ARG A 298 10.42 -30.39 3.25
C ARG A 298 10.05 -31.78 2.75
N ASP A 299 10.89 -32.74 3.06
CA ASP A 299 10.56 -34.16 2.87
C ASP A 299 9.60 -34.66 3.96
N ASP A 300 9.19 -35.93 3.84
CA ASP A 300 8.29 -36.57 4.79
C ASP A 300 8.83 -36.63 6.25
N SER A 301 10.13 -36.46 6.43
CA SER A 301 10.77 -36.33 7.75
C SER A 301 10.77 -34.92 8.32
N GLY A 302 10.31 -33.93 7.53
CA GLY A 302 10.32 -32.50 7.90
C GLY A 302 11.65 -31.80 7.59
N LYS A 303 12.63 -32.49 6.99
CA LYS A 303 13.91 -31.89 6.62
C LYS A 303 13.76 -31.02 5.37
N ILE A 304 14.32 -29.82 5.39
CA ILE A 304 14.38 -28.94 4.21
C ILE A 304 15.29 -29.58 3.16
N VAL A 305 14.75 -29.84 1.98
CA VAL A 305 15.47 -30.38 0.83
C VAL A 305 15.88 -29.30 -0.17
N CYS A 306 15.08 -28.26 -0.31
CA CYS A 306 15.40 -27.07 -1.11
C CYS A 306 14.47 -25.91 -0.72
N HIS A 307 14.74 -24.73 -1.26
CA HIS A 307 13.81 -23.60 -1.22
C HIS A 307 13.28 -23.35 -2.63
N ILE A 308 12.00 -23.00 -2.72
CA ILE A 308 11.39 -22.50 -3.96
C ILE A 308 11.21 -20.99 -3.82
N MET A 309 11.73 -20.27 -4.79
CA MET A 309 11.46 -18.86 -4.97
C MET A 309 10.37 -18.66 -6.01
N MET A 310 9.40 -17.84 -5.68
CA MET A 310 8.35 -17.36 -6.57
C MET A 310 8.36 -15.83 -6.61
N PHE A 311 8.13 -15.26 -7.76
CA PHE A 311 8.03 -13.80 -7.94
C PHE A 311 7.25 -13.49 -9.22
N CYS A 312 6.75 -12.26 -9.33
CA CYS A 312 6.20 -11.73 -10.57
C CYS A 312 7.32 -11.02 -11.33
N ALA A 313 7.59 -11.49 -12.53
CA ALA A 313 8.56 -10.88 -13.44
C ALA A 313 7.90 -9.73 -14.20
N CYS A 314 8.36 -8.49 -14.00
CA CYS A 314 7.84 -7.27 -14.64
C CYS A 314 8.85 -6.63 -15.59
#